data_9aa895a126b1e6f318bed2539a2163a7
#
_entry.id   9aa895a126b1e6f318bed2539a2163a7
#
_cell.length_a   1.000
_cell.length_b   1.000
_cell.length_c   1.000
_cell.angle_alpha   90.00
_cell.angle_beta   90.00
_cell.angle_gamma   90.00
#
_symmetry.space_group_name_H-M   'P 1'
#
loop_
_entity.id
_entity.type
_entity.pdbx_description
1 polymer ?
#
loop_
_entity_poly.entity_id
_entity_poly.type
_entity_poly.pdbx_seq_one_letter_code
_entity_poly.pdbx_strand_id
1 'polypeptide(L)'
;MDVGRLRNIPVFAGMSDADLRRIATFATEDSAPEGTTLVREGDYSTELIAIEEGTAEVRQSDRALATLGPGDVFGETGVLERGMRNASVVATSPMRMVKLTTWEIKRLSPETVQQLRELVAQRKPAIEPGSGTPPAA
;
A
#
# COMPACT_ATOMS: atom_id res chain seq x y z
N MET A 1 3.15 4.95 -15.86
CA MET A 1 1.85 5.43 -15.34
C MET A 1 1.77 6.95 -15.45
N ASP A 2 0.59 7.50 -15.62
CA ASP A 2 0.42 8.95 -15.71
C ASP A 2 0.66 9.64 -14.37
N VAL A 3 1.46 10.71 -14.38
CA VAL A 3 1.79 11.48 -13.17
C VAL A 3 0.54 12.12 -12.56
N GLY A 4 -0.36 12.64 -13.40
CA GLY A 4 -1.60 13.25 -12.90
C GLY A 4 -2.47 12.24 -12.17
N ARG A 5 -2.47 11.01 -12.61
CA ARG A 5 -3.22 9.94 -11.97
C ARG A 5 -2.60 9.54 -10.63
N LEU A 6 -1.26 9.50 -10.55
CA LEU A 6 -0.57 9.28 -9.29
C LEU A 6 -0.89 10.39 -8.30
N ARG A 7 -0.89 11.63 -8.75
CA ARG A 7 -1.14 12.79 -7.90
C ARG A 7 -2.53 12.74 -7.26
N ASN A 8 -3.49 12.10 -7.92
CA ASN A 8 -4.83 11.96 -7.40
C ASN A 8 -4.93 10.95 -6.25
N ILE A 9 -3.90 10.14 -6.05
CA ILE A 9 -3.85 9.21 -4.92
C ILE A 9 -3.26 9.97 -3.73
N PRO A 10 -3.99 10.11 -2.62
CA PRO A 10 -3.58 10.99 -1.51
C PRO A 10 -2.16 10.78 -1.00
N VAL A 11 -1.69 9.54 -0.93
CA VAL A 11 -0.34 9.27 -0.42
C VAL A 11 0.74 9.89 -1.30
N PHE A 12 0.47 10.09 -2.59
CA PHE A 12 1.43 10.67 -3.52
C PHE A 12 1.21 12.16 -3.76
N ALA A 13 0.08 12.70 -3.31
CA ALA A 13 -0.29 14.09 -3.59
C ALA A 13 0.69 15.11 -3.03
N GLY A 14 1.39 14.78 -1.95
CA GLY A 14 2.37 15.66 -1.32
C GLY A 14 3.77 15.60 -1.91
N MET A 15 3.99 14.75 -2.91
CA MET A 15 5.32 14.58 -3.50
C MET A 15 5.58 15.58 -4.61
N SER A 16 6.86 15.88 -4.84
CA SER A 16 7.26 16.78 -5.92
C SER A 16 6.99 16.15 -7.29
N ASP A 17 6.88 16.99 -8.33
CA ASP A 17 6.70 16.51 -9.69
C ASP A 17 7.85 15.59 -10.12
N ALA A 18 9.07 15.92 -9.74
CA ALA A 18 10.24 15.11 -10.09
C ALA A 18 10.15 13.71 -9.48
N ASP A 19 9.75 13.63 -8.21
CA ASP A 19 9.59 12.34 -7.53
C ASP A 19 8.42 11.55 -8.12
N LEU A 20 7.31 12.22 -8.43
CA LEU A 20 6.16 11.56 -9.05
C LEU A 20 6.50 11.00 -10.42
N ARG A 21 7.28 11.72 -11.22
CA ARG A 21 7.72 11.23 -12.53
C ARG A 21 8.59 9.98 -12.37
N ARG A 22 9.46 10.00 -11.37
CA ARG A 22 10.32 8.86 -11.10
C ARG A 22 9.50 7.64 -10.70
N ILE A 23 8.54 7.82 -9.81
CA ILE A 23 7.63 6.75 -9.40
C ILE A 23 6.79 6.28 -10.59
N ALA A 24 6.27 7.19 -11.39
CA ALA A 24 5.45 6.86 -12.56
C ALA A 24 6.17 5.97 -13.56
N THR A 25 7.50 6.07 -13.62
CA THR A 25 8.31 5.25 -14.53
C THR A 25 8.18 3.76 -14.22
N PHE A 26 8.02 3.40 -12.94
CA PHE A 26 7.99 2.00 -12.55
C PHE A 26 6.71 1.56 -11.81
N ALA A 27 5.83 2.49 -11.48
CA ALA A 27 4.57 2.13 -10.85
C ALA A 27 3.72 1.27 -11.79
N THR A 28 3.14 0.21 -11.26
CA THR A 28 2.32 -0.70 -12.03
C THR A 28 0.86 -0.52 -11.62
N GLU A 29 0.00 -0.41 -12.64
CA GLU A 29 -1.44 -0.39 -12.42
C GLU A 29 -1.95 -1.83 -12.44
N ASP A 30 -2.86 -2.13 -11.53
CA ASP A 30 -3.47 -3.45 -11.47
C ASP A 30 -4.93 -3.32 -11.06
N SER A 31 -5.69 -4.35 -11.36
CA SER A 31 -7.09 -4.43 -10.95
C SER A 31 -7.38 -5.83 -10.45
N ALA A 32 -8.39 -5.95 -9.60
CA ALA A 32 -8.77 -7.23 -9.03
C ALA A 32 -10.28 -7.28 -8.83
N PRO A 33 -10.92 -8.42 -9.12
CA PRO A 33 -12.33 -8.59 -8.82
C PRO A 33 -12.56 -8.80 -7.33
N GLU A 34 -13.78 -8.61 -6.89
CA GLU A 34 -14.18 -8.91 -5.53
C GLU A 34 -13.81 -10.35 -5.16
N GLY A 35 -13.35 -10.55 -3.93
CA GLY A 35 -12.96 -11.86 -3.43
C GLY A 35 -11.49 -12.19 -3.63
N THR A 36 -10.75 -11.38 -4.39
CA THR A 36 -9.33 -11.63 -4.62
C THR A 36 -8.54 -11.40 -3.34
N THR A 37 -7.68 -12.35 -2.98
CA THR A 37 -6.70 -12.15 -1.91
C THR A 37 -5.52 -11.39 -2.49
N LEU A 38 -5.35 -10.16 -2.07
CA LEU A 38 -4.32 -9.26 -2.60
C LEU A 38 -2.97 -9.52 -1.95
N VAL A 39 -2.96 -9.76 -0.65
CA VAL A 39 -1.78 -10.17 0.11
C VAL A 39 -2.21 -11.22 1.12
N ARG A 40 -1.29 -12.14 1.44
CA ARG A 40 -1.55 -13.24 2.35
C ARG A 40 -0.75 -13.11 3.63
N GLU A 41 -1.41 -13.39 4.74
CA GLU A 41 -0.76 -13.53 6.04
C GLU A 41 0.34 -14.59 5.92
N GLY A 42 1.52 -14.27 6.46
CA GLY A 42 2.66 -15.18 6.43
C GLY A 42 3.58 -15.03 5.22
N ASP A 43 3.13 -14.38 4.15
CA ASP A 43 3.98 -14.14 2.99
C ASP A 43 4.93 -12.97 3.24
N TYR A 44 6.07 -12.99 2.58
CA TYR A 44 6.97 -11.83 2.59
C TYR A 44 6.41 -10.75 1.68
N SER A 45 6.54 -9.52 2.15
CA SER A 45 6.07 -8.37 1.38
C SER A 45 7.10 -7.99 0.31
N THR A 46 6.63 -7.83 -0.91
CA THR A 46 7.45 -7.39 -2.04
C THR A 46 6.90 -6.15 -2.72
N GLU A 47 5.70 -5.73 -2.32
CA GLU A 47 5.02 -4.61 -2.97
C GLU A 47 4.33 -3.72 -1.96
N LEU A 48 4.41 -2.41 -2.22
CA LEU A 48 3.57 -1.42 -1.58
C LEU A 48 2.39 -1.19 -2.51
N ILE A 49 1.17 -1.25 -1.99
CA ILE A 49 -0.05 -1.16 -2.80
C ILE A 49 -0.88 0.02 -2.33
N ALA A 50 -1.22 0.92 -3.25
CA ALA A 50 -2.11 2.04 -2.99
C ALA A 50 -3.44 1.80 -3.70
N ILE A 51 -4.54 1.98 -2.99
CA ILE A 51 -5.87 1.78 -3.54
C ILE A 51 -6.32 3.04 -4.27
N GLU A 52 -6.64 2.90 -5.55
CA GLU A 52 -7.18 3.98 -6.36
C GLU A 52 -8.71 3.96 -6.33
N GLU A 53 -9.29 2.78 -6.49
CA GLU A 53 -10.74 2.57 -6.46
C GLU A 53 -11.06 1.25 -5.78
N GLY A 54 -12.23 1.19 -5.14
CA GLY A 54 -12.73 -0.04 -4.53
C GLY A 54 -12.39 -0.14 -3.05
N THR A 55 -12.78 -1.26 -2.47
CA THR A 55 -12.61 -1.52 -1.03
C THR A 55 -12.01 -2.89 -0.79
N ALA A 56 -11.33 -3.03 0.35
CA ALA A 56 -10.74 -4.28 0.77
C ALA A 56 -10.87 -4.43 2.28
N GLU A 57 -10.71 -5.65 2.76
CA GLU A 57 -10.79 -5.95 4.18
C GLU A 57 -9.47 -6.55 4.66
N VAL A 58 -8.95 -6.01 5.75
CA VAL A 58 -7.76 -6.56 6.41
C VAL A 58 -8.22 -7.64 7.36
N ARG A 59 -7.64 -8.84 7.25
CA ARG A 59 -7.99 -10.00 8.06
C ARG A 59 -6.75 -10.62 8.68
N GLN A 60 -6.89 -11.02 9.94
CA GLN A 60 -5.84 -11.76 10.64
C GLN A 60 -6.50 -12.97 11.29
N SER A 61 -6.03 -14.16 10.93
CA SER A 61 -6.61 -15.42 11.43
C SER A 61 -8.13 -15.45 11.30
N ASP A 62 -8.64 -15.10 10.12
CA ASP A 62 -10.06 -15.03 9.78
C ASP A 62 -10.86 -13.95 10.51
N ARG A 63 -10.20 -13.09 11.25
CA ARG A 63 -10.86 -11.95 11.89
C ARG A 63 -10.71 -10.71 11.04
N ALA A 64 -11.83 -10.03 10.79
CA ALA A 64 -11.81 -8.74 10.11
C ALA A 64 -11.29 -7.69 11.09
N LEU A 65 -10.23 -6.99 10.71
CA LEU A 65 -9.60 -5.96 11.53
C LEU A 65 -9.98 -4.56 11.08
N ALA A 66 -10.09 -4.34 9.77
CA ALA A 66 -10.36 -3.02 9.22
C ALA A 66 -10.81 -3.12 7.78
N THR A 67 -11.40 -2.05 7.30
CA THR A 67 -11.76 -1.87 5.90
C THR A 67 -10.86 -0.80 5.30
N LEU A 68 -10.34 -1.07 4.12
CA LEU A 68 -9.52 -0.12 3.36
C LEU A 68 -10.32 0.39 2.17
N GLY A 69 -10.07 1.62 1.79
CA GLY A 69 -10.74 2.24 0.65
C GLY A 69 -9.80 3.13 -0.16
N PRO A 70 -10.36 3.91 -1.11
CA PRO A 70 -9.53 4.76 -1.96
C PRO A 70 -8.63 5.68 -1.15
N GLY A 71 -7.37 5.76 -1.53
CA GLY A 71 -6.36 6.55 -0.84
C GLY A 71 -5.60 5.80 0.23
N ASP A 72 -6.08 4.65 0.66
CA ASP A 72 -5.36 3.84 1.64
C ASP A 72 -4.22 3.07 0.99
N VAL A 73 -3.22 2.75 1.81
CA VAL A 73 -2.01 2.05 1.36
C VAL A 73 -1.80 0.86 2.28
N PHE A 74 -1.32 -0.23 1.71
CA PHE A 74 -0.98 -1.40 2.51
C PHE A 74 0.27 -2.09 1.93
N GLY A 75 0.85 -2.98 2.73
CA GLY A 75 2.10 -3.64 2.37
C GLY A 75 3.34 -2.89 2.79
N GLU A 76 3.18 -1.69 3.38
CA GLU A 76 4.30 -0.81 3.74
C GLU A 76 5.24 -1.44 4.76
N THR A 77 4.73 -2.18 5.70
CA THR A 77 5.56 -2.77 6.75
C THR A 77 6.61 -3.71 6.17
N GLY A 78 6.20 -4.58 5.24
CA GLY A 78 7.13 -5.50 4.62
C GLY A 78 8.07 -4.82 3.64
N VAL A 79 7.62 -3.77 2.96
CA VAL A 79 8.39 -3.11 1.91
C VAL A 79 9.32 -2.04 2.48
N LEU A 80 8.83 -1.21 3.39
CA LEU A 80 9.58 -0.09 3.95
C LEU A 80 10.35 -0.47 5.21
N GLU A 81 9.85 -1.41 6.00
CA GLU A 81 10.40 -1.79 7.29
C GLU A 81 10.92 -3.22 7.35
N ARG A 82 10.70 -3.98 6.29
CA ARG A 82 10.99 -5.42 6.18
C ARG A 82 10.15 -6.26 7.12
N GLY A 83 9.77 -7.42 6.67
CA GLY A 83 9.06 -8.38 7.48
C GLY A 83 8.04 -9.16 6.70
N MET A 84 7.49 -10.16 7.36
CA MET A 84 6.39 -10.93 6.83
C MET A 84 5.09 -10.18 7.05
N ARG A 85 4.14 -10.39 6.17
CA ARG A 85 2.81 -9.84 6.36
C ARG A 85 2.13 -10.57 7.51
N ASN A 86 1.61 -9.82 8.48
CA ASN A 86 0.90 -10.40 9.61
C ASN A 86 -0.62 -10.35 9.43
N ALA A 87 -1.07 -9.96 8.28
CA ALA A 87 -2.49 -9.96 7.94
C ALA A 87 -2.68 -10.18 6.44
N SER A 88 -3.85 -10.68 6.08
CA SER A 88 -4.27 -10.81 4.69
C SER A 88 -5.13 -9.61 4.31
N VAL A 89 -5.16 -9.27 3.03
CA VAL A 89 -6.06 -8.24 2.49
C VAL A 89 -6.84 -8.86 1.35
N VAL A 90 -8.17 -8.78 1.47
CA VAL A 90 -9.10 -9.39 0.51
C VAL A 90 -10.00 -8.30 -0.07
N ALA A 91 -10.10 -8.28 -1.39
CA ALA A 91 -10.97 -7.32 -2.08
C ALA A 91 -12.43 -7.59 -1.74
N THR A 92 -13.14 -6.56 -1.30
CA THR A 92 -14.57 -6.63 -0.99
C THR A 92 -15.44 -5.96 -2.05
N SER A 93 -14.80 -5.44 -3.09
CA SER A 93 -15.43 -4.94 -4.31
C SER A 93 -14.41 -5.03 -5.43
N PRO A 94 -14.78 -4.80 -6.69
CA PRO A 94 -13.78 -4.64 -7.74
C PRO A 94 -12.85 -3.49 -7.38
N MET A 95 -11.55 -3.65 -7.61
CA MET A 95 -10.53 -2.69 -7.20
C MET A 95 -9.61 -2.29 -8.33
N ARG A 96 -9.09 -1.07 -8.25
CA ARG A 96 -7.97 -0.60 -9.05
C ARG A 96 -6.89 -0.12 -8.10
N MET A 97 -5.65 -0.49 -8.37
CA MET A 97 -4.52 -0.27 -7.48
C MET A 97 -3.29 0.17 -8.23
N VAL A 98 -2.38 0.81 -7.50
CA VAL A 98 -1.03 1.13 -7.98
C VAL A 98 -0.05 0.39 -7.09
N LYS A 99 0.88 -0.32 -7.70
CA LYS A 99 1.87 -1.14 -6.99
C LYS A 99 3.29 -0.63 -7.22
N LEU A 100 4.07 -0.60 -6.16
CA LEU A 100 5.49 -0.26 -6.18
C LEU A 100 6.24 -1.41 -5.54
N THR A 101 7.25 -1.96 -6.24
CA THR A 101 8.03 -3.07 -5.70
C THR A 101 9.12 -2.56 -4.76
N THR A 102 9.60 -3.46 -3.90
CA THR A 102 10.72 -3.18 -3.01
C THR A 102 11.96 -2.74 -3.79
N TRP A 103 12.23 -3.39 -4.91
CA TRP A 103 13.38 -3.08 -5.77
C TRP A 103 13.37 -1.64 -6.24
N GLU A 104 12.20 -1.20 -6.65
CA GLU A 104 12.05 0.12 -7.24
C GLU A 104 12.08 1.20 -6.18
N ILE A 105 11.47 0.91 -5.02
CA ILE A 105 11.51 1.85 -3.88
C ILE A 105 12.95 2.06 -3.43
N LYS A 106 13.77 1.02 -3.41
CA LYS A 106 15.17 1.13 -3.01
C LYS A 106 16.02 2.00 -3.95
N ARG A 107 15.54 2.23 -5.16
CA ARG A 107 16.22 3.10 -6.12
C ARG A 107 15.91 4.57 -5.92
N LEU A 108 14.91 4.88 -5.12
CA LEU A 108 14.59 6.27 -4.79
C LEU A 108 15.64 6.83 -3.83
N SER A 109 15.77 8.15 -3.83
CA SER A 109 16.69 8.80 -2.89
C SER A 109 16.25 8.54 -1.45
N PRO A 110 17.16 8.57 -0.48
CA PRO A 110 16.78 8.42 0.93
C PRO A 110 15.73 9.43 1.38
N GLU A 111 15.80 10.67 0.87
CA GLU A 111 14.82 11.70 1.19
C GLU A 111 13.43 11.32 0.66
N THR A 112 13.38 10.82 -0.57
CA THR A 112 12.11 10.41 -1.19
C THR A 112 11.51 9.21 -0.45
N VAL A 113 12.34 8.24 -0.07
CA VAL A 113 11.89 7.08 0.72
C VAL A 113 11.34 7.53 2.06
N GLN A 114 12.03 8.45 2.73
CA GLN A 114 11.59 8.97 4.02
C GLN A 114 10.26 9.72 3.89
N GLN A 115 10.13 10.54 2.86
CA GLN A 115 8.88 11.25 2.58
C GLN A 115 7.73 10.28 2.34
N LEU A 116 7.97 9.25 1.54
CA LEU A 116 6.96 8.23 1.26
C LEU A 116 6.54 7.53 2.55
N ARG A 117 7.51 7.18 3.40
CA ARG A 117 7.26 6.53 4.69
C ARG A 117 6.37 7.40 5.59
N GLU A 118 6.65 8.69 5.63
CA GLU A 118 5.86 9.63 6.42
C GLU A 118 4.43 9.77 5.88
N LEU A 119 4.28 9.88 4.56
CA LEU A 119 2.97 9.98 3.94
C LEU A 119 2.14 8.71 4.15
N VAL A 120 2.77 7.56 4.05
CA VAL A 120 2.11 6.28 4.32
C VAL A 120 1.66 6.21 5.77
N ALA A 121 2.49 6.65 6.70
CA ALA A 121 2.14 6.65 8.13
C ALA A 121 0.92 7.52 8.41
N GLN A 122 0.80 8.66 7.72
CA GLN A 122 -0.35 9.55 7.87
C GLN A 122 -1.63 8.95 7.30
N ARG A 123 -1.51 8.07 6.30
CA ARG A 123 -2.66 7.44 5.65
C ARG A 123 -2.97 6.06 6.19
N LYS A 124 -2.17 5.58 7.13
CA LYS A 124 -2.36 4.24 7.68
C LYS A 124 -3.71 4.16 8.38
N PRO A 125 -4.50 3.10 8.11
CA PRO A 125 -5.78 2.93 8.80
C PRO A 125 -5.59 2.86 10.31
N ALA A 126 -6.57 3.35 11.05
CA ALA A 126 -6.55 3.33 12.51
C ALA A 126 -6.81 1.92 13.04
N ILE A 127 -5.92 1.01 12.74
CA ILE A 127 -5.97 -0.36 13.23
C ILE A 127 -5.18 -0.39 14.52
N GLU A 128 -5.85 -0.64 15.62
CA GLU A 128 -5.18 -0.72 16.90
C GLU A 128 -4.30 -1.95 16.94
N PRO A 129 -3.04 -1.80 17.35
CA PRO A 129 -2.17 -2.95 17.51
C PRO A 129 -2.72 -3.95 18.51
N GLY A 130 -3.59 -3.55 19.41
CA GLY A 130 -4.15 -4.40 20.42
C GLY A 130 -3.10 -4.94 21.36
N SER A 131 -2.40 -5.93 20.94
CA SER A 131 -1.34 -6.57 21.72
C SER A 131 0.04 -5.98 21.43
N GLY A 132 0.10 -4.84 20.81
CA GLY A 132 1.36 -4.22 20.43
C GLY A 132 1.92 -4.72 19.10
N THR A 133 1.23 -5.62 18.44
CA THR A 133 1.62 -6.10 17.12
C THR A 133 0.66 -5.54 16.10
N PRO A 134 1.04 -4.45 15.39
CA PRO A 134 0.15 -3.87 14.41
C PRO A 134 -0.05 -4.83 13.24
N PRO A 135 -1.29 -4.93 12.75
CA PRO A 135 -1.49 -5.65 11.51
C PRO A 135 -0.80 -4.91 10.39
N ALA A 136 0.01 -5.61 9.66
CA ALA A 136 0.70 -5.05 8.53
C ALA A 136 0.22 -5.79 7.29
N ALA A 137 -0.50 -5.10 6.51
CA ALA A 137 -0.92 -5.66 5.24
C ALA A 137 0.01 -5.20 4.15
#